data_946bf2b1b85c33c14f6e3ef6e6cf02d9
#
_entry.id   946bf2b1b85c33c14f6e3ef6e6cf02d9
#
_cell.length_a   1.000
_cell.length_b   1.000
_cell.length_c   1.000
_cell.angle_alpha   90.00
_cell.angle_beta   90.00
_cell.angle_gamma   90.00
#
_symmetry.space_group_name_H-M   'P 1'
#
loop_
_entity.id
_entity.type
_entity.pdbx_description
1 polymer ?
#
loop_
_entity_poly.entity_id
_entity_poly.type
_entity_poly.pdbx_seq_one_letter_code
_entity_poly.pdbx_strand_id
1 'polypeptide(L)'
;MKMTTILCCIVFLFVSMLSAVARQQEKPRVIVTTDGEIDDQSSMIRFLMYSSDYDVAGIVQVNGVQKDGHSKDKWIESQIAKYAECLPNLRKHNPDYPDAEYLLSVLADRKSTRLN
;
A
#
# COMPACT_ATOMS: atom_id res chain seq x y z
N MET A 1 35.17 0.72 43.24
CA MET A 1 35.30 1.41 41.93
C MET A 1 34.97 0.51 40.72
N LYS A 2 35.35 -0.74 40.68
CA LYS A 2 35.08 -1.60 39.49
C LYS A 2 33.62 -1.98 39.33
N MET A 3 32.86 -2.15 40.39
CA MET A 3 31.45 -2.59 40.33
C MET A 3 30.49 -1.47 39.87
N THR A 4 30.74 -0.24 40.27
CA THR A 4 29.99 0.94 39.83
C THR A 4 30.21 1.25 38.35
N THR A 5 31.41 1.04 37.82
CA THR A 5 31.74 1.24 36.43
C THR A 5 31.03 0.20 35.53
N ILE A 6 30.98 -1.07 35.95
CA ILE A 6 30.28 -2.13 35.26
C ILE A 6 28.78 -1.87 35.23
N LEU A 7 28.19 -1.44 36.36
CA LEU A 7 26.77 -1.09 36.43
C LEU A 7 26.43 0.07 35.51
N CYS A 8 27.27 1.11 35.45
CA CYS A 8 27.10 2.26 34.57
C CYS A 8 27.16 1.87 33.09
N CYS A 9 28.05 0.96 32.68
CA CYS A 9 28.15 0.45 31.32
C CYS A 9 26.93 -0.37 30.93
N ILE A 10 26.39 -1.20 31.83
CA ILE A 10 25.17 -2.01 31.55
C ILE A 10 23.97 -1.09 31.39
N VAL A 11 23.79 -0.07 32.21
CA VAL A 11 22.72 0.92 32.09
C VAL A 11 22.84 1.70 30.80
N PHE A 12 24.04 2.08 30.39
CA PHE A 12 24.27 2.80 29.12
C PHE A 12 23.97 1.94 27.91
N LEU A 13 24.33 0.64 27.94
CA LEU A 13 23.97 -0.32 26.89
C LEU A 13 22.45 -0.55 26.83
N PHE A 14 21.76 -0.60 27.97
CA PHE A 14 20.31 -0.75 28.01
C PHE A 14 19.58 0.48 27.47
N VAL A 15 20.05 1.69 27.81
CA VAL A 15 19.49 2.95 27.30
C VAL A 15 19.73 3.10 25.79
N SER A 16 20.91 2.68 25.29
CA SER A 16 21.19 2.70 23.86
C SER A 16 20.36 1.68 23.06
N MET A 17 19.99 0.54 23.67
CA MET A 17 19.07 -0.41 23.04
C MET A 17 17.62 0.08 22.99
N LEU A 18 17.16 0.87 23.98
CA LEU A 18 15.83 1.48 23.93
C LEU A 18 15.69 2.56 22.86
N SER A 19 16.78 3.18 22.45
CA SER A 19 16.78 4.21 21.38
C SER A 19 16.72 3.62 19.98
N ALA A 20 16.94 2.32 19.84
CA ALA A 20 16.86 1.57 18.59
C ALA A 20 15.46 1.00 18.31
N VAL A 21 14.43 1.42 19.06
CA VAL A 21 13.04 1.25 18.60
C VAL A 21 12.92 2.08 17.33
N ALA A 22 13.09 1.39 16.20
CA ALA A 22 12.99 1.98 14.88
C ALA A 22 11.72 2.83 14.86
N ARG A 23 11.90 4.12 14.63
CA ARG A 23 10.79 5.04 14.35
C ARG A 23 10.10 4.45 13.15
N GLN A 24 9.01 3.74 13.38
CA GLN A 24 8.18 3.21 12.30
C GLN A 24 7.71 4.44 11.53
N GLN A 25 8.32 4.66 10.38
CA GLN A 25 7.99 5.81 9.56
C GLN A 25 6.54 5.66 9.14
N GLU A 26 5.70 6.57 9.58
CA GLU A 26 4.28 6.58 9.28
C GLU A 26 4.13 6.66 7.76
N LYS A 27 3.47 5.66 7.16
CA LYS A 27 3.29 5.61 5.71
C LYS A 27 2.34 6.73 5.28
N PRO A 28 2.67 7.46 4.20
CA PRO A 28 1.76 8.48 3.69
C PRO A 28 0.44 7.84 3.26
N ARG A 29 -0.65 8.43 3.74
CA ARG A 29 -2.00 8.00 3.40
C ARG A 29 -2.41 8.56 2.05
N VAL A 30 -2.84 7.69 1.13
CA VAL A 30 -3.10 8.07 -0.26
C VAL A 30 -4.48 7.61 -0.74
N ILE A 31 -5.07 8.40 -1.62
CA ILE A 31 -6.21 8.03 -2.46
C ILE A 31 -5.72 8.12 -3.90
N VAL A 32 -5.85 7.03 -4.64
CA VAL A 32 -5.46 6.94 -6.04
C VAL A 32 -6.67 7.15 -6.91
N THR A 33 -6.60 8.09 -7.85
CA THR A 33 -7.65 8.31 -8.85
C THR A 33 -7.16 7.90 -10.23
N THR A 34 -8.02 7.30 -11.03
CA THR A 34 -7.67 6.79 -12.36
C THR A 34 -8.89 6.84 -13.29
N ASP A 35 -8.68 7.13 -14.56
CA ASP A 35 -9.74 7.11 -15.59
C ASP A 35 -9.69 5.86 -16.47
N GLY A 36 -8.64 5.03 -16.31
CA GLY A 36 -8.53 3.72 -16.96
C GLY A 36 -8.00 3.78 -18.38
N GLU A 37 -7.43 4.88 -18.84
CA GLU A 37 -6.70 4.92 -20.10
C GLU A 37 -5.45 4.01 -20.04
N ILE A 38 -4.80 3.79 -21.17
CA ILE A 38 -3.73 2.79 -21.28
C ILE A 38 -2.50 3.13 -20.44
N ASP A 39 -2.20 4.40 -20.29
CA ASP A 39 -1.13 4.90 -19.42
C ASP A 39 -1.48 4.71 -17.94
N ASP A 40 -2.74 4.91 -17.57
CA ASP A 40 -3.25 4.65 -16.22
C ASP A 40 -3.17 3.17 -15.86
N GLN A 41 -3.44 2.28 -16.80
CA GLN A 41 -3.28 0.84 -16.56
C GLN A 41 -1.84 0.46 -16.27
N SER A 42 -0.88 1.06 -16.99
CA SER A 42 0.56 0.86 -16.77
C SER A 42 1.01 1.48 -15.44
N SER A 43 0.45 2.64 -15.08
CA SER A 43 0.73 3.33 -13.82
C SER A 43 0.16 2.57 -12.62
N MET A 44 -1.01 1.95 -12.75
CA MET A 44 -1.61 1.13 -11.71
C MET A 44 -0.75 -0.09 -11.36
N ILE A 45 -0.15 -0.75 -12.35
CA ILE A 45 0.79 -1.85 -12.10
C ILE A 45 1.97 -1.35 -11.25
N ARG A 46 2.54 -0.20 -11.59
CA ARG A 46 3.64 0.39 -10.80
C ARG A 46 3.17 0.73 -9.39
N PHE A 47 1.99 1.35 -9.26
CA PHE A 47 1.43 1.69 -7.96
C PHE A 47 1.29 0.44 -7.08
N LEU A 48 0.74 -0.65 -7.60
CA LEU A 48 0.60 -1.90 -6.86
C LEU A 48 1.97 -2.47 -6.41
N MET A 49 3.02 -2.30 -7.24
CA MET A 49 4.39 -2.71 -6.86
C MET A 49 5.02 -1.83 -5.77
N TYR A 50 4.55 -0.61 -5.56
CA TYR A 50 4.98 0.30 -4.49
C TYR A 50 3.98 0.42 -3.35
N SER A 51 2.90 -0.36 -3.38
CA SER A 51 1.80 -0.24 -2.39
C SER A 51 2.23 -0.51 -0.95
N SER A 52 3.35 -1.19 -0.74
CA SER A 52 3.96 -1.38 0.59
C SER A 52 4.44 -0.08 1.23
N ASP A 53 4.66 0.99 0.46
CA ASP A 53 5.19 2.26 0.93
C ASP A 53 4.08 3.24 1.35
N TYR A 54 2.81 2.88 1.14
CA TYR A 54 1.65 3.73 1.36
C TYR A 54 0.61 3.09 2.29
N ASP A 55 -0.14 3.94 3.01
CA ASP A 55 -1.46 3.60 3.57
C ASP A 55 -2.52 3.92 2.50
N VAL A 56 -2.93 2.91 1.75
CA VAL A 56 -3.88 3.06 0.62
C VAL A 56 -5.29 3.20 1.17
N ALA A 57 -5.78 4.43 1.28
CA ALA A 57 -7.11 4.73 1.81
C ALA A 57 -8.23 4.59 0.78
N GLY A 58 -7.90 4.59 -0.52
CA GLY A 58 -8.89 4.43 -1.58
C GLY A 58 -8.27 4.32 -2.96
N ILE A 59 -8.96 3.61 -3.84
CA ILE A 59 -8.72 3.57 -5.29
C ILE A 59 -10.03 3.98 -5.95
N VAL A 60 -10.03 5.07 -6.74
CA VAL A 60 -11.25 5.65 -7.31
C VAL A 60 -11.15 5.70 -8.82
N GLN A 61 -12.04 4.98 -9.48
CA GLN A 61 -12.22 5.10 -10.93
C GLN A 61 -13.11 6.31 -11.24
N VAL A 62 -12.56 7.33 -11.90
CA VAL A 62 -13.26 8.61 -12.12
C VAL A 62 -14.00 8.71 -13.45
N ASN A 63 -13.53 8.03 -14.49
CA ASN A 63 -14.20 7.98 -15.80
C ASN A 63 -14.23 6.55 -16.32
N GLY A 64 -15.41 5.98 -16.40
CA GLY A 64 -15.61 4.58 -16.83
C GLY A 64 -16.10 4.42 -18.27
N VAL A 65 -16.13 5.49 -19.09
CA VAL A 65 -16.66 5.42 -20.44
C VAL A 65 -15.57 5.78 -21.44
N GLN A 66 -15.08 4.78 -22.14
CA GLN A 66 -14.31 5.03 -23.36
C GLN A 66 -15.21 5.67 -24.43
N LYS A 67 -14.63 6.46 -25.35
CA LYS A 67 -15.33 7.09 -26.48
C LYS A 67 -16.04 6.08 -27.40
N ASP A 68 -15.63 4.82 -27.33
CA ASP A 68 -16.22 3.70 -28.08
C ASP A 68 -17.39 3.00 -27.36
N GLY A 69 -17.81 3.51 -26.19
CA GLY A 69 -18.92 2.95 -25.41
C GLY A 69 -18.59 1.68 -24.62
N HIS A 70 -17.37 1.20 -24.70
CA HIS A 70 -16.92 0.07 -23.89
C HIS A 70 -16.51 0.56 -22.52
N SER A 71 -17.33 0.22 -21.52
CA SER A 71 -16.89 0.28 -20.12
C SER A 71 -15.75 -0.71 -19.95
N LYS A 72 -14.59 -0.25 -19.49
CA LYS A 72 -13.55 -1.17 -19.02
C LYS A 72 -13.96 -1.73 -17.65
N ASP A 73 -15.05 -2.50 -17.67
CA ASP A 73 -15.57 -3.11 -16.48
C ASP A 73 -14.49 -3.98 -15.83
N LYS A 74 -14.18 -3.69 -14.57
CA LYS A 74 -13.33 -4.50 -13.70
C LYS A 74 -11.85 -4.61 -14.11
N TRP A 75 -11.30 -3.63 -14.83
CA TRP A 75 -9.88 -3.68 -15.17
C TRP A 75 -8.96 -3.52 -13.93
N ILE A 76 -9.39 -2.71 -12.93
CA ILE A 76 -8.66 -2.55 -11.67
C ILE A 76 -8.69 -3.85 -10.88
N GLU A 77 -9.87 -4.48 -10.77
CA GLU A 77 -10.02 -5.77 -10.10
C GLU A 77 -9.16 -6.85 -10.78
N SER A 78 -9.10 -6.83 -12.12
CA SER A 78 -8.23 -7.74 -12.87
C SER A 78 -6.76 -7.53 -12.55
N GLN A 79 -6.30 -6.30 -12.41
CA GLN A 79 -4.92 -6.00 -12.01
C GLN A 79 -4.64 -6.37 -10.55
N ILE A 80 -5.59 -6.13 -9.65
CA ILE A 80 -5.47 -6.55 -8.25
C ILE A 80 -5.45 -8.09 -8.16
N ALA A 81 -6.17 -8.80 -9.00
CA ALA A 81 -6.10 -10.25 -9.07
C ALA A 81 -4.70 -10.74 -9.51
N LYS A 82 -4.07 -10.09 -10.49
CA LYS A 82 -2.69 -10.38 -10.89
C LYS A 82 -1.67 -10.03 -9.80
N TYR A 83 -1.90 -8.94 -9.09
CA TYR A 83 -1.11 -8.59 -7.91
C TYR A 83 -1.21 -9.68 -6.84
N ALA A 84 -2.40 -10.23 -6.59
CA ALA A 84 -2.61 -11.31 -5.63
C ALA A 84 -1.78 -12.56 -5.97
N GLU A 85 -1.63 -12.90 -7.24
CA GLU A 85 -0.78 -14.01 -7.70
C GLU A 85 0.70 -13.76 -7.36
N CYS A 86 1.15 -12.50 -7.41
CA CYS A 86 2.53 -12.11 -7.10
C CYS A 86 2.79 -11.89 -5.61
N LEU A 87 1.74 -11.61 -4.82
CA LEU A 87 1.82 -11.18 -3.42
C LEU A 87 2.68 -12.09 -2.52
N PRO A 88 2.61 -13.44 -2.63
CA PRO A 88 3.46 -14.31 -1.81
C PRO A 88 4.96 -14.08 -2.04
N ASN A 89 5.36 -13.69 -3.26
CA ASN A 89 6.76 -13.39 -3.57
C ASN A 89 7.14 -11.97 -3.13
N LEU A 90 6.26 -11.00 -3.33
CA LEU A 90 6.46 -9.62 -2.88
C LEU A 90 6.67 -9.57 -1.36
N ARG A 91 5.88 -10.31 -0.60
CA ARG A 91 5.98 -10.38 0.88
C ARG A 91 7.24 -11.06 1.41
N LYS A 92 7.99 -11.78 0.57
CA LYS A 92 9.34 -12.25 0.93
C LYS A 92 10.34 -11.09 1.03
N HIS A 93 10.12 -10.01 0.29
CA HIS A 93 10.97 -8.83 0.28
C HIS A 93 10.49 -7.77 1.28
N ASN A 94 9.17 -7.57 1.37
CA ASN A 94 8.57 -6.64 2.31
C ASN A 94 7.20 -7.18 2.79
N PRO A 95 7.04 -7.53 4.07
CA PRO A 95 5.78 -8.08 4.60
C PRO A 95 4.62 -7.06 4.59
N ASP A 96 4.91 -5.78 4.40
CA ASP A 96 3.95 -4.68 4.49
C ASP A 96 3.10 -4.49 3.23
N TYR A 97 3.25 -5.34 2.21
CA TYR A 97 2.35 -5.30 1.06
C TYR A 97 0.91 -5.57 1.48
N PRO A 98 -0.05 -4.70 1.12
CA PRO A 98 -1.45 -4.86 1.49
C PRO A 98 -2.06 -6.12 0.87
N ASP A 99 -3.09 -6.66 1.52
CA ASP A 99 -3.86 -7.76 0.97
C ASP A 99 -4.68 -7.33 -0.25
N ALA A 100 -4.82 -8.22 -1.23
CA ALA A 100 -5.66 -7.97 -2.38
C ALA A 100 -7.13 -7.73 -2.00
N GLU A 101 -7.65 -8.45 -1.00
CA GLU A 101 -8.99 -8.22 -0.45
C GLU A 101 -9.13 -6.82 0.12
N TYR A 102 -8.11 -6.34 0.83
CA TYR A 102 -8.11 -4.97 1.35
C TYR A 102 -8.17 -3.96 0.21
N LEU A 103 -7.34 -4.10 -0.83
CA LEU A 103 -7.32 -3.21 -1.99
C LEU A 103 -8.66 -3.21 -2.72
N LEU A 104 -9.32 -4.37 -2.84
CA LEU A 104 -10.67 -4.47 -3.39
C LEU A 104 -11.71 -3.79 -2.50
N SER A 105 -11.56 -3.84 -1.18
CA SER A 105 -12.50 -3.23 -0.24
C SER A 105 -12.48 -1.70 -0.27
N VAL A 106 -11.35 -1.10 -0.67
CA VAL A 106 -11.18 0.36 -0.79
C VAL A 106 -11.33 0.86 -2.23
N LEU A 107 -11.68 -0.02 -3.15
CA LEU A 107 -12.00 0.32 -4.54
C LEU A 107 -13.40 0.92 -4.63
N ALA A 108 -13.51 2.13 -5.18
CA ALA A 108 -14.76 2.81 -5.43
C ALA A 108 -14.91 3.16 -6.91
N ASP A 109 -16.05 2.79 -7.51
CA ASP A 109 -16.45 3.29 -8.81
C ASP A 109 -17.38 4.50 -8.62
N ARG A 110 -17.12 5.58 -9.34
CA ARG A 110 -17.97 6.79 -9.32
C ARG A 110 -19.43 6.50 -9.65
N LYS A 111 -19.71 5.45 -10.41
CA LYS A 111 -21.10 5.02 -10.69
C LYS A 111 -21.81 4.43 -9.47
N SER A 112 -21.05 3.82 -8.58
CA SER A 112 -21.58 3.21 -7.34
C SER A 112 -21.89 4.23 -6.25
N THR A 113 -21.36 5.45 -6.34
CA THR A 113 -21.50 6.48 -5.30
C THR A 113 -22.71 7.39 -5.51
N ARG A 114 -23.62 7.09 -6.41
CA ARG A 114 -24.93 7.72 -6.39
C ARG A 114 -25.69 7.14 -5.20
N LEU A 115 -25.61 7.85 -4.10
CA LEU A 115 -26.52 7.69 -2.97
C LEU A 115 -27.95 7.83 -3.50
N ASN A 116 -28.73 6.77 -3.41
CA ASN A 116 -30.17 6.82 -3.55
C ASN A 116 -30.77 7.57 -2.37
#